data_53dc9e9b226cc581b820f102cf0ebe71
#
_entry.id   53dc9e9b226cc581b820f102cf0ebe71
#
_cell.length_a   1.000
_cell.length_b   1.000
_cell.length_c   1.000
_cell.angle_alpha   90.00
_cell.angle_beta   90.00
_cell.angle_gamma   90.00
#
_symmetry.space_group_name_H-M   'P 1'
#
loop_
_entity.id
_entity.type
_entity.pdbx_description
1 polymer ?
#
loop_
_entity_poly.entity_id
_entity_poly.type
_entity_poly.pdbx_seq_one_letter_code
_entity_poly.pdbx_strand_id
1 'polypeptide(L)'
;MKAQERFYSLGKGVESLSKEEHGLFFDAMQRLGLRNEVKLAAVALYLDFKSRPIGEYNADRKNLQIFLIASVSLAAKAMGDLRTDREFESKMFVRREKLLDAEERILRSFAVQDSIIPVPELVLRLTRRQIESMAEGFAERELVSSDEKEELVRRCHSHLDATVEKGLAPKTSYRGRAAGVMLNAVRDLGLQISEVEIARAAGIDKKSMATNTNVIDALLKESKSPERKER
;
A
#
# COMPACT_ATOMS: atom_id res chain seq x y z
N MET A 1 1.65 -13.27 -21.63
CA MET A 1 2.24 -14.62 -21.55
C MET A 1 3.10 -14.83 -20.30
N LYS A 2 4.15 -14.03 -20.04
CA LYS A 2 5.05 -14.24 -18.87
C LYS A 2 4.39 -14.18 -17.47
N ALA A 3 3.32 -13.43 -17.28
CA ALA A 3 2.63 -13.34 -15.98
C ALA A 3 1.77 -14.60 -15.69
N GLN A 4 1.11 -15.17 -16.69
CA GLN A 4 0.33 -16.39 -16.53
C GLN A 4 1.19 -17.63 -16.30
N GLU A 5 2.32 -17.77 -16.98
CA GLU A 5 3.25 -18.88 -16.76
C GLU A 5 3.88 -18.85 -15.36
N ARG A 6 4.15 -17.64 -14.81
CA ARG A 6 4.58 -17.48 -13.41
C ARG A 6 3.47 -17.85 -12.42
N PHE A 7 2.20 -17.59 -12.71
CA PHE A 7 1.07 -18.02 -11.88
C PHE A 7 0.93 -19.56 -11.80
N TYR A 8 1.20 -20.29 -12.88
CA TYR A 8 1.20 -21.77 -12.86
C TYR A 8 2.37 -22.37 -12.07
N SER A 9 3.53 -21.70 -12.02
CA SER A 9 4.63 -22.12 -11.14
C SER A 9 4.32 -21.93 -9.65
N LEU A 10 3.33 -21.09 -9.30
CA LEU A 10 2.86 -20.83 -7.94
C LEU A 10 2.06 -21.99 -7.31
N GLY A 11 1.49 -22.89 -8.13
CA GLY A 11 0.90 -24.15 -7.61
C GLY A 11 1.92 -24.97 -6.81
N LYS A 12 3.18 -24.97 -7.24
CA LYS A 12 4.30 -25.58 -6.50
C LYS A 12 4.67 -24.81 -5.23
N GLY A 13 4.37 -23.52 -5.14
CA GLY A 13 4.64 -22.70 -3.95
C GLY A 13 3.75 -23.05 -2.75
N VAL A 14 2.51 -23.44 -3.01
CA VAL A 14 1.58 -23.86 -1.93
C VAL A 14 2.09 -25.09 -1.20
N GLU A 15 2.76 -26.00 -1.89
CA GLU A 15 3.37 -27.20 -1.31
C GLU A 15 4.55 -26.89 -0.38
N SER A 16 5.14 -25.72 -0.46
CA SER A 16 6.25 -25.28 0.40
C SER A 16 5.81 -24.64 1.71
N LEU A 17 4.50 -24.43 1.91
CA LEU A 17 3.94 -23.97 3.17
C LEU A 17 3.91 -25.11 4.20
N SER A 18 4.25 -24.81 5.43
CA SER A 18 4.02 -25.74 6.55
C SER A 18 2.50 -25.97 6.73
N LYS A 19 2.13 -27.07 7.37
CA LYS A 19 0.73 -27.38 7.68
C LYS A 19 0.04 -26.25 8.47
N GLU A 20 0.78 -25.61 9.36
CA GLU A 20 0.29 -24.48 10.16
C GLU A 20 0.05 -23.24 9.28
N GLU A 21 1.00 -22.87 8.44
CA GLU A 21 0.88 -21.76 7.51
C GLU A 21 -0.30 -21.94 6.55
N HIS A 22 -0.45 -23.17 6.02
CA HIS A 22 -1.58 -23.51 5.16
C HIS A 22 -2.92 -23.32 5.88
N GLY A 23 -3.01 -23.77 7.14
CA GLY A 23 -4.20 -23.60 7.98
C GLY A 23 -4.55 -22.12 8.21
N LEU A 24 -3.53 -21.30 8.52
CA LEU A 24 -3.71 -19.86 8.73
C LEU A 24 -4.15 -19.14 7.45
N PHE A 25 -3.57 -19.47 6.28
CA PHE A 25 -4.04 -18.92 5.00
C PHE A 25 -5.48 -19.32 4.69
N PHE A 26 -5.84 -20.57 4.91
CA PHE A 26 -7.19 -21.06 4.68
C PHE A 26 -8.20 -20.34 5.59
N ASP A 27 -7.90 -20.23 6.89
CA ASP A 27 -8.74 -19.53 7.86
C ASP A 27 -8.92 -18.04 7.48
N ALA A 28 -7.82 -17.34 7.13
CA ALA A 28 -7.88 -15.96 6.70
C ALA A 28 -8.76 -15.77 5.45
N MET A 29 -8.58 -16.62 4.44
CA MET A 29 -9.35 -16.56 3.20
C MET A 29 -10.84 -16.81 3.44
N GLN A 30 -11.16 -17.78 4.29
CA GLN A 30 -12.55 -18.14 4.61
C GLN A 30 -13.24 -17.01 5.42
N ARG A 31 -12.59 -16.50 6.46
CA ARG A 31 -13.15 -15.41 7.30
C ARG A 31 -13.35 -14.12 6.52
N LEU A 32 -12.44 -13.81 5.62
CA LEU A 32 -12.51 -12.60 4.81
C LEU A 32 -13.35 -12.79 3.54
N GLY A 33 -13.69 -14.01 3.16
CA GLY A 33 -14.45 -14.30 1.94
C GLY A 33 -13.70 -13.87 0.67
N LEU A 34 -12.38 -14.08 0.62
CA LEU A 34 -11.52 -13.65 -0.47
C LEU A 34 -11.49 -14.67 -1.61
N ARG A 35 -11.23 -14.19 -2.82
CA ARG A 35 -11.13 -15.03 -4.03
C ARG A 35 -9.84 -15.86 -4.06
N ASN A 36 -9.85 -16.98 -4.79
CA ASN A 36 -8.69 -17.87 -4.91
C ASN A 36 -7.46 -17.18 -5.50
N GLU A 37 -7.64 -16.22 -6.42
CA GLU A 37 -6.55 -15.45 -7.00
C GLU A 37 -5.80 -14.62 -5.93
N VAL A 38 -6.55 -14.04 -4.98
CA VAL A 38 -5.96 -13.32 -3.84
C VAL A 38 -5.15 -14.28 -2.98
N LYS A 39 -5.63 -15.50 -2.76
CA LYS A 39 -4.89 -16.54 -2.03
C LYS A 39 -3.56 -16.85 -2.69
N LEU A 40 -3.55 -17.10 -3.99
CA LEU A 40 -2.33 -17.42 -4.72
C LEU A 40 -1.32 -16.27 -4.67
N ALA A 41 -1.80 -15.03 -4.87
CA ALA A 41 -0.95 -13.84 -4.75
C ALA A 41 -0.39 -13.65 -3.33
N ALA A 42 -1.20 -13.89 -2.29
CA ALA A 42 -0.79 -13.79 -0.90
C ALA A 42 0.27 -14.84 -0.53
N VAL A 43 0.09 -16.09 -0.96
CA VAL A 43 1.07 -17.15 -0.76
C VAL A 43 2.39 -16.82 -1.44
N ALA A 44 2.34 -16.31 -2.67
CA ALA A 44 3.54 -15.90 -3.41
C ALA A 44 4.30 -14.77 -2.70
N LEU A 45 3.58 -13.73 -2.26
CA LEU A 45 4.16 -12.61 -1.49
C LEU A 45 4.79 -13.10 -0.19
N TYR A 46 4.11 -13.97 0.53
CA TYR A 46 4.58 -14.51 1.80
C TYR A 46 5.84 -15.37 1.63
N LEU A 47 5.85 -16.29 0.67
CA LEU A 47 7.00 -17.17 0.41
C LEU A 47 8.22 -16.41 -0.08
N ASP A 48 8.01 -15.44 -0.96
CA ASP A 48 9.10 -14.57 -1.41
C ASP A 48 9.66 -13.75 -0.24
N PHE A 49 8.81 -13.17 0.61
CA PHE A 49 9.25 -12.50 1.83
C PHE A 49 10.02 -13.44 2.76
N LYS A 50 9.50 -14.65 3.01
CA LYS A 50 10.11 -15.67 3.89
C LYS A 50 11.49 -16.15 3.39
N SER A 51 11.69 -16.19 2.08
CA SER A 51 12.96 -16.63 1.47
C SER A 51 14.09 -15.62 1.56
N ARG A 52 13.80 -14.37 1.97
CA ARG A 52 14.80 -13.30 2.00
C ARG A 52 15.62 -13.30 3.27
N PRO A 53 16.95 -13.06 3.19
CA PRO A 53 17.82 -12.97 4.35
C PRO A 53 17.63 -11.65 5.10
N ILE A 54 16.42 -11.38 5.55
CA ILE A 54 16.14 -10.20 6.37
C ILE A 54 16.28 -10.62 7.82
N GLY A 55 17.32 -10.10 8.50
CA GLY A 55 17.73 -10.46 9.86
C GLY A 55 16.72 -10.22 10.99
N GLU A 56 15.48 -9.95 10.68
CA GLU A 56 14.38 -9.75 11.63
C GLU A 56 13.21 -10.72 11.47
N TYR A 57 13.33 -11.73 10.59
CA TYR A 57 12.36 -12.83 10.54
C TYR A 57 12.60 -13.75 11.73
N ASN A 58 12.21 -13.29 12.91
CA ASN A 58 12.16 -14.14 14.07
C ASN A 58 10.94 -15.07 13.91
N ALA A 59 11.18 -16.37 13.81
CA ALA A 59 10.19 -17.42 13.60
C ALA A 59 9.22 -17.59 14.79
N ASP A 60 8.98 -16.54 15.57
CA ASP A 60 7.97 -16.53 16.60
C ASP A 60 6.59 -16.65 15.93
N ARG A 61 5.79 -17.60 16.38
CA ARG A 61 4.45 -17.90 15.86
C ARG A 61 3.55 -16.66 15.71
N LYS A 62 3.67 -15.68 16.62
CA LYS A 62 2.90 -14.43 16.55
C LYS A 62 3.33 -13.55 15.39
N ASN A 63 4.64 -13.50 15.11
CA ASN A 63 5.19 -12.75 13.99
C ASN A 63 4.83 -13.41 12.65
N LEU A 64 4.89 -14.76 12.60
CA LEU A 64 4.47 -15.53 11.43
C LEU A 64 3.04 -15.21 11.03
N GLN A 65 2.11 -15.26 11.97
CA GLN A 65 0.69 -14.95 11.71
C GLN A 65 0.50 -13.54 11.19
N ILE A 66 1.17 -12.54 11.75
CA ILE A 66 1.05 -11.15 11.33
C ILE A 66 1.54 -10.96 9.89
N PHE A 67 2.70 -11.50 9.52
CA PHE A 67 3.23 -11.38 8.16
C PHE A 67 2.38 -12.13 7.14
N LEU A 68 1.82 -13.27 7.53
CA LEU A 68 0.89 -14.02 6.67
C LEU A 68 -0.39 -13.21 6.40
N ILE A 69 -1.00 -12.64 7.44
CA ILE A 69 -2.19 -11.80 7.30
C ILE A 69 -1.86 -10.52 6.51
N ALA A 70 -0.69 -9.91 6.72
CA ALA A 70 -0.23 -8.76 5.96
C ALA A 70 -0.05 -9.10 4.47
N SER A 71 0.46 -10.29 4.14
CA SER A 71 0.55 -10.77 2.75
C SER A 71 -0.83 -10.94 2.11
N VAL A 72 -1.81 -11.44 2.87
CA VAL A 72 -3.21 -11.53 2.41
C VAL A 72 -3.80 -10.13 2.19
N SER A 73 -3.57 -9.20 3.10
CA SER A 73 -4.03 -7.83 2.98
C SER A 73 -3.43 -7.12 1.76
N LEU A 74 -2.11 -7.23 1.57
CA LEU A 74 -1.42 -6.65 0.41
C LEU A 74 -1.92 -7.26 -0.91
N ALA A 75 -2.09 -8.59 -0.95
CA ALA A 75 -2.62 -9.26 -2.13
C ALA A 75 -4.06 -8.82 -2.44
N ALA A 76 -4.93 -8.73 -1.44
CA ALA A 76 -6.30 -8.24 -1.60
C ALA A 76 -6.30 -6.81 -2.17
N LYS A 77 -5.52 -5.90 -1.59
CA LYS A 77 -5.38 -4.52 -2.07
C LYS A 77 -4.84 -4.47 -3.51
N ALA A 78 -3.82 -5.25 -3.82
CA ALA A 78 -3.22 -5.30 -5.16
C ALA A 78 -4.17 -5.85 -6.22
N MET A 79 -5.02 -6.82 -5.85
CA MET A 79 -6.01 -7.44 -6.73
C MET A 79 -7.34 -6.67 -6.81
N GLY A 80 -7.41 -5.51 -6.17
CA GLY A 80 -8.61 -4.67 -6.18
C GLY A 80 -9.75 -5.17 -5.30
N ASP A 81 -9.48 -6.02 -4.33
CA ASP A 81 -10.46 -6.36 -3.30
C ASP A 81 -10.62 -5.19 -2.32
N LEU A 82 -11.86 -4.76 -2.07
CA LEU A 82 -12.18 -3.55 -1.33
C LEU A 82 -12.18 -3.73 0.20
N ARG A 83 -11.57 -4.81 0.71
CA ARG A 83 -11.49 -5.05 2.16
C ARG A 83 -10.70 -3.95 2.85
N THR A 84 -11.29 -3.41 3.91
CA THR A 84 -10.65 -2.36 4.71
C THR A 84 -9.70 -2.95 5.76
N ASP A 85 -8.73 -2.16 6.23
CA ASP A 85 -7.86 -2.57 7.34
C ASP A 85 -8.67 -2.89 8.61
N ARG A 86 -9.84 -2.24 8.81
CA ARG A 86 -10.77 -2.52 9.92
C ARG A 86 -11.41 -3.90 9.81
N GLU A 87 -11.74 -4.36 8.61
CA GLU A 87 -12.24 -5.72 8.41
C GLU A 87 -11.17 -6.76 8.73
N PHE A 88 -9.92 -6.51 8.33
CA PHE A 88 -8.79 -7.36 8.71
C PHE A 88 -8.61 -7.38 10.25
N GLU A 89 -8.64 -6.20 10.89
CA GLU A 89 -8.53 -6.09 12.34
C GLU A 89 -9.63 -6.88 13.06
N SER A 90 -10.88 -6.69 12.66
CA SER A 90 -12.04 -7.32 13.33
C SER A 90 -12.13 -8.82 13.08
N LYS A 91 -11.86 -9.29 11.86
CA LYS A 91 -12.01 -10.70 11.48
C LYS A 91 -10.79 -11.55 11.79
N MET A 92 -9.60 -10.95 11.79
CA MET A 92 -8.33 -11.65 12.01
C MET A 92 -7.73 -11.41 13.40
N PHE A 93 -8.37 -10.58 14.23
CA PHE A 93 -7.92 -10.24 15.60
C PHE A 93 -6.49 -9.70 15.64
N VAL A 94 -6.08 -8.96 14.61
CA VAL A 94 -4.77 -8.34 14.49
C VAL A 94 -4.94 -6.83 14.62
N ARG A 95 -4.20 -6.20 15.54
CA ARG A 95 -4.23 -4.74 15.69
C ARG A 95 -3.80 -4.07 14.38
N ARG A 96 -4.55 -3.06 13.96
CA ARG A 96 -4.32 -2.32 12.71
C ARG A 96 -2.87 -1.85 12.59
N GLU A 97 -2.31 -1.25 13.63
CA GLU A 97 -0.92 -0.73 13.60
C GLU A 97 0.09 -1.83 13.30
N LYS A 98 -0.08 -3.02 13.90
CA LYS A 98 0.79 -4.17 13.64
C LYS A 98 0.65 -4.71 12.23
N LEU A 99 -0.59 -4.75 11.71
CA LEU A 99 -0.85 -5.15 10.33
C LEU A 99 -0.13 -4.21 9.37
N LEU A 100 -0.28 -2.92 9.59
CA LEU A 100 0.30 -1.89 8.76
C LEU A 100 1.85 -1.87 8.81
N ASP A 101 2.45 -2.10 9.98
CA ASP A 101 3.92 -2.24 10.12
C ASP A 101 4.43 -3.48 9.36
N ALA A 102 3.72 -4.61 9.47
CA ALA A 102 4.08 -5.83 8.74
C ALA A 102 3.95 -5.65 7.21
N GLU A 103 2.90 -5.00 6.71
CA GLU A 103 2.77 -4.64 5.30
C GLU A 103 3.97 -3.82 4.81
N GLU A 104 4.36 -2.80 5.58
CA GLU A 104 5.49 -1.95 5.21
C GLU A 104 6.82 -2.71 5.21
N ARG A 105 7.05 -3.61 6.17
CA ARG A 105 8.23 -4.47 6.19
C ARG A 105 8.28 -5.41 4.98
N ILE A 106 7.16 -6.03 4.62
CA ILE A 106 7.06 -6.83 3.40
C ILE A 106 7.43 -6.00 2.18
N LEU A 107 6.81 -4.83 2.00
CA LEU A 107 7.07 -3.96 0.86
C LEU A 107 8.53 -3.47 0.79
N ARG A 108 9.11 -3.09 1.92
CA ARG A 108 10.53 -2.69 1.98
C ARG A 108 11.47 -3.82 1.58
N SER A 109 11.12 -5.06 1.93
CA SER A 109 11.92 -6.23 1.55
C SER A 109 11.97 -6.43 0.05
N PHE A 110 10.90 -6.08 -0.67
CA PHE A 110 10.81 -6.18 -2.12
C PHE A 110 11.51 -5.06 -2.88
N ALA A 111 11.78 -3.92 -2.23
CA ALA A 111 12.45 -2.79 -2.88
C ALA A 111 13.90 -3.09 -3.34
N VAL A 112 14.43 -4.25 -2.99
CA VAL A 112 15.82 -4.62 -3.22
C VAL A 112 16.01 -5.64 -4.37
N GLN A 113 14.95 -6.37 -4.81
CA GLN A 113 15.07 -7.42 -5.84
C GLN A 113 13.79 -7.57 -6.69
N ASP A 114 13.94 -8.14 -7.91
CA ASP A 114 12.86 -8.44 -8.86
C ASP A 114 11.74 -9.29 -8.22
N SER A 115 10.59 -8.70 -7.99
CA SER A 115 9.41 -9.39 -7.47
C SER A 115 8.47 -9.84 -8.60
N ILE A 116 7.57 -10.78 -8.28
CA ILE A 116 6.53 -11.31 -9.20
C ILE A 116 5.61 -10.19 -9.72
N ILE A 117 5.39 -9.16 -8.90
CA ILE A 117 4.73 -7.91 -9.29
C ILE A 117 5.81 -6.83 -9.24
N PRO A 118 6.02 -6.06 -10.31
CA PRO A 118 6.95 -4.93 -10.27
C PRO A 118 6.64 -4.04 -9.08
N VAL A 119 7.58 -3.91 -8.15
CA VAL A 119 7.39 -3.15 -6.90
C VAL A 119 6.89 -1.73 -7.13
N PRO A 120 7.40 -0.99 -8.14
CA PRO A 120 6.89 0.34 -8.45
C PRO A 120 5.40 0.33 -8.78
N GLU A 121 4.92 -0.64 -9.56
CA GLU A 121 3.50 -0.75 -9.92
C GLU A 121 2.63 -1.14 -8.71
N LEU A 122 3.09 -2.08 -7.88
CA LEU A 122 2.40 -2.45 -6.65
C LEU A 122 2.28 -1.25 -5.71
N VAL A 123 3.39 -0.54 -5.47
CA VAL A 123 3.39 0.64 -4.61
C VAL A 123 2.50 1.75 -5.17
N LEU A 124 2.47 1.93 -6.50
CA LEU A 124 1.58 2.89 -7.14
C LEU A 124 0.10 2.54 -6.94
N ARG A 125 -0.28 1.27 -7.17
CA ARG A 125 -1.64 0.78 -6.92
C ARG A 125 -2.06 0.95 -5.47
N LEU A 126 -1.18 0.61 -4.53
CA LEU A 126 -1.43 0.79 -3.09
C LEU A 126 -1.57 2.28 -2.72
N THR A 127 -0.77 3.15 -3.33
CA THR A 127 -0.86 4.60 -3.13
C THR A 127 -2.21 5.14 -3.61
N ARG A 128 -2.66 4.76 -4.82
CA ARG A 128 -3.97 5.15 -5.36
C ARG A 128 -5.12 4.70 -4.45
N ARG A 129 -5.10 3.44 -4.03
CA ARG A 129 -6.10 2.89 -3.09
C ARG A 129 -6.13 3.61 -1.75
N GLN A 130 -4.96 3.96 -1.22
CA GLN A 130 -4.87 4.74 0.02
C GLN A 130 -5.49 6.13 -0.16
N ILE A 131 -5.26 6.80 -1.29
CA ILE A 131 -5.86 8.10 -1.64
C ILE A 131 -7.39 7.97 -1.67
N GLU A 132 -7.94 6.99 -2.39
CA GLU A 132 -9.38 6.74 -2.48
C GLU A 132 -9.99 6.49 -1.10
N SER A 133 -9.36 5.64 -0.28
CA SER A 133 -9.81 5.34 1.08
C SER A 133 -9.79 6.56 2.01
N MET A 134 -8.79 7.42 1.87
CA MET A 134 -8.70 8.67 2.64
C MET A 134 -9.80 9.64 2.24
N ALA A 135 -10.03 9.83 0.94
CA ALA A 135 -11.07 10.71 0.42
C ALA A 135 -12.48 10.23 0.83
N GLU A 136 -12.73 8.91 0.79
CA GLU A 136 -13.97 8.33 1.29
C GLU A 136 -14.17 8.62 2.78
N GLY A 137 -13.15 8.39 3.62
CA GLY A 137 -13.21 8.69 5.04
C GLY A 137 -13.34 10.19 5.35
N PHE A 138 -12.97 11.10 4.44
CA PHE A 138 -13.27 12.53 4.58
C PHE A 138 -14.73 12.84 4.24
N ALA A 139 -15.27 12.22 3.20
CA ALA A 139 -16.69 12.37 2.83
C ALA A 139 -17.62 11.78 3.93
N GLU A 140 -17.32 10.59 4.46
CA GLU A 140 -18.07 10.00 5.57
C GLU A 140 -18.11 10.89 6.83
N ARG A 141 -17.12 11.75 7.02
CA ARG A 141 -17.04 12.71 8.14
C ARG A 141 -17.51 14.12 7.76
N GLU A 142 -18.12 14.26 6.59
CA GLU A 142 -18.64 15.53 6.08
C GLU A 142 -17.56 16.65 5.96
N LEU A 143 -16.28 16.27 5.84
CA LEU A 143 -15.18 17.21 5.63
C LEU A 143 -15.08 17.67 4.17
N VAL A 144 -15.66 16.92 3.26
CA VAL A 144 -15.79 17.22 1.83
C VAL A 144 -17.16 16.74 1.33
N SER A 145 -17.75 17.46 0.38
CA SER A 145 -18.92 17.00 -0.37
C SER A 145 -18.55 15.88 -1.36
N SER A 146 -19.55 15.25 -1.97
CA SER A 146 -19.32 14.22 -2.99
C SER A 146 -18.53 14.74 -4.17
N ASP A 147 -18.87 15.94 -4.66
CA ASP A 147 -18.20 16.56 -5.79
C ASP A 147 -16.75 16.94 -5.45
N GLU A 148 -16.52 17.50 -4.27
CA GLU A 148 -15.18 17.80 -3.77
C GLU A 148 -14.34 16.55 -3.58
N LYS A 149 -14.93 15.43 -3.15
CA LYS A 149 -14.25 14.14 -3.05
C LYS A 149 -13.73 13.67 -4.41
N GLU A 150 -14.57 13.70 -5.43
CA GLU A 150 -14.19 13.28 -6.79
C GLU A 150 -13.05 14.16 -7.34
N GLU A 151 -13.16 15.48 -7.19
CA GLU A 151 -12.13 16.42 -7.61
C GLU A 151 -10.83 16.23 -6.81
N LEU A 152 -10.92 15.99 -5.51
CA LEU A 152 -9.77 15.70 -4.64
C LEU A 152 -9.03 14.45 -5.10
N VAL A 153 -9.74 13.35 -5.37
CA VAL A 153 -9.16 12.10 -5.88
C VAL A 153 -8.49 12.34 -7.24
N ARG A 154 -9.16 13.03 -8.15
CA ARG A 154 -8.63 13.36 -9.47
C ARG A 154 -7.35 14.20 -9.39
N ARG A 155 -7.32 15.21 -8.51
CA ARG A 155 -6.15 16.05 -8.28
C ARG A 155 -4.99 15.25 -7.68
N CYS A 156 -5.28 14.38 -6.71
CA CYS A 156 -4.29 13.47 -6.14
C CYS A 156 -3.67 12.55 -7.18
N HIS A 157 -4.46 11.96 -8.07
CA HIS A 157 -3.94 11.10 -9.14
C HIS A 157 -3.05 11.89 -10.10
N SER A 158 -3.43 13.11 -10.48
CA SER A 158 -2.59 13.99 -11.31
C SER A 158 -1.24 14.28 -10.64
N HIS A 159 -1.22 14.62 -9.35
CA HIS A 159 0.03 14.82 -8.62
C HIS A 159 0.86 13.54 -8.50
N LEU A 160 0.21 12.41 -8.26
CA LEU A 160 0.88 11.13 -8.18
C LEU A 160 1.58 10.78 -9.50
N ASP A 161 0.87 10.92 -10.63
CA ASP A 161 1.41 10.63 -11.96
C ASP A 161 2.59 11.56 -12.29
N ALA A 162 2.51 12.84 -11.97
CA ALA A 162 3.61 13.78 -12.12
C ALA A 162 4.85 13.42 -11.27
N THR A 163 4.67 12.79 -10.10
CA THR A 163 5.79 12.30 -9.28
C THR A 163 6.38 11.00 -9.81
N VAL A 164 5.56 10.15 -10.47
CA VAL A 164 6.01 8.89 -11.07
C VAL A 164 6.94 9.14 -12.26
N GLU A 165 6.58 10.09 -13.12
CA GLU A 165 7.38 10.47 -14.28
C GLU A 165 8.81 10.92 -13.92
N LYS A 166 8.99 11.45 -12.72
CA LYS A 166 10.28 11.96 -12.22
C LYS A 166 11.11 10.97 -11.39
N GLY A 167 10.66 9.74 -11.34
CA GLY A 167 11.28 8.70 -10.55
C GLY A 167 10.78 8.74 -9.09
N LEU A 168 9.92 7.80 -8.78
CA LEU A 168 9.44 7.59 -7.42
C LEU A 168 10.61 7.49 -6.45
N ALA A 169 10.63 8.39 -5.47
CA ALA A 169 11.64 8.33 -4.41
C ALA A 169 11.52 6.97 -3.68
N PRO A 170 12.52 6.09 -3.77
CA PRO A 170 12.44 4.72 -3.27
C PRO A 170 12.28 4.64 -1.74
N LYS A 171 12.42 5.75 -1.04
CA LYS A 171 12.41 5.84 0.43
C LYS A 171 11.06 6.20 1.05
N THR A 172 10.03 6.48 0.26
CA THR A 172 8.72 6.85 0.80
C THR A 172 7.77 5.66 0.84
N SER A 173 7.14 5.41 2.00
CA SER A 173 6.07 4.41 2.10
C SER A 173 4.88 4.82 1.22
N TYR A 174 4.08 3.85 0.75
CA TYR A 174 2.89 4.16 -0.05
C TYR A 174 1.90 5.07 0.70
N ARG A 175 1.81 4.94 2.02
CA ARG A 175 0.98 5.81 2.86
C ARG A 175 1.53 7.21 2.99
N GLY A 176 2.85 7.32 3.22
CA GLY A 176 3.52 8.60 3.26
C GLY A 176 3.38 9.34 1.94
N ARG A 177 3.47 8.62 0.83
CA ARG A 177 3.25 9.16 -0.50
C ARG A 177 1.80 9.62 -0.71
N ALA A 178 0.82 8.79 -0.33
CA ALA A 178 -0.59 9.16 -0.40
C ALA A 178 -0.89 10.41 0.45
N ALA A 179 -0.35 10.48 1.67
CA ALA A 179 -0.52 11.65 2.53
C ALA A 179 0.11 12.92 1.96
N GLY A 180 1.33 12.84 1.40
CA GLY A 180 2.00 13.97 0.78
C GLY A 180 1.27 14.49 -0.46
N VAL A 181 0.82 13.59 -1.32
CA VAL A 181 0.00 13.92 -2.51
C VAL A 181 -1.34 14.51 -2.08
N MET A 182 -2.01 13.93 -1.08
CA MET A 182 -3.28 14.40 -0.55
C MET A 182 -3.16 15.82 0.01
N LEU A 183 -2.11 16.11 0.78
CA LEU A 183 -1.90 17.44 1.34
C LEU A 183 -1.72 18.50 0.24
N ASN A 184 -0.98 18.17 -0.82
CA ASN A 184 -0.82 19.07 -1.96
C ASN A 184 -2.15 19.32 -2.66
N ALA A 185 -2.94 18.27 -2.90
CA ALA A 185 -4.25 18.39 -3.54
C ALA A 185 -5.23 19.22 -2.69
N VAL A 186 -5.25 19.00 -1.37
CA VAL A 186 -6.05 19.78 -0.42
C VAL A 186 -5.68 21.27 -0.48
N ARG A 187 -4.39 21.59 -0.52
CA ARG A 187 -3.91 22.98 -0.65
C ARG A 187 -4.28 23.61 -1.98
N ASP A 188 -4.13 22.86 -3.08
CA ASP A 188 -4.47 23.34 -4.43
C ASP A 188 -5.97 23.63 -4.58
N LEU A 189 -6.83 22.85 -3.92
CA LEU A 189 -8.28 22.99 -3.95
C LEU A 189 -8.83 23.95 -2.88
N GLY A 190 -7.98 24.43 -1.96
CA GLY A 190 -8.39 25.30 -0.87
C GLY A 190 -9.30 24.62 0.17
N LEU A 191 -9.27 23.28 0.26
CA LEU A 191 -10.10 22.52 1.18
C LEU A 191 -9.62 22.68 2.63
N GLN A 192 -10.55 22.67 3.58
CA GLN A 192 -10.28 22.88 5.01
C GLN A 192 -10.03 21.53 5.74
N ILE A 193 -9.07 20.75 5.24
CA ILE A 193 -8.65 19.49 5.88
C ILE A 193 -7.28 19.69 6.49
N SER A 194 -7.17 19.46 7.80
CA SER A 194 -5.92 19.66 8.53
C SER A 194 -4.89 18.56 8.24
N GLU A 195 -3.60 18.92 8.37
CA GLU A 195 -2.49 17.95 8.27
C GLU A 195 -2.63 16.79 9.25
N VAL A 196 -3.21 17.03 10.44
CA VAL A 196 -3.45 15.99 11.45
C VAL A 196 -4.50 14.99 10.97
N GLU A 197 -5.55 15.46 10.32
CA GLU A 197 -6.59 14.59 9.75
C GLU A 197 -6.05 13.75 8.60
N ILE A 198 -5.25 14.34 7.73
CA ILE A 198 -4.58 13.63 6.63
C ILE A 198 -3.62 12.56 7.18
N ALA A 199 -2.77 12.90 8.14
CA ALA A 199 -1.84 11.96 8.77
C ALA A 199 -2.58 10.78 9.43
N ARG A 200 -3.68 11.09 10.16
CA ARG A 200 -4.55 10.09 10.80
C ARG A 200 -5.22 9.18 9.77
N ALA A 201 -5.75 9.73 8.69
CA ALA A 201 -6.38 8.97 7.62
C ALA A 201 -5.38 8.07 6.88
N ALA A 202 -4.15 8.54 6.68
CA ALA A 202 -3.07 7.76 6.10
C ALA A 202 -2.47 6.71 7.07
N GLY A 203 -2.76 6.81 8.38
CA GLY A 203 -2.20 5.93 9.41
C GLY A 203 -0.70 6.14 9.63
N ILE A 204 -0.22 7.39 9.52
CA ILE A 204 1.17 7.76 9.76
C ILE A 204 1.27 8.85 10.84
N ASP A 205 2.45 8.99 11.46
CA ASP A 205 2.70 10.07 12.39
C ASP A 205 2.99 11.41 11.66
N LYS A 206 2.88 12.52 12.40
CA LYS A 206 3.08 13.87 11.85
C LYS A 206 4.49 14.09 11.30
N LYS A 207 5.52 13.49 11.90
CA LYS A 207 6.92 13.62 11.45
C LYS A 207 7.13 12.91 10.12
N SER A 208 6.62 11.69 10.00
CA SER A 208 6.63 10.92 8.75
C SER A 208 5.88 11.66 7.65
N MET A 209 4.74 12.28 7.97
CA MET A 209 3.99 13.07 7.00
C MET A 209 4.82 14.26 6.50
N ALA A 210 5.39 15.06 7.39
CA ALA A 210 6.20 16.22 7.00
C ALA A 210 7.38 15.83 6.09
N THR A 211 8.07 14.73 6.41
CA THR A 211 9.17 14.21 5.57
C THR A 211 8.69 13.82 4.18
N ASN A 212 7.58 13.10 4.08
CA ASN A 212 7.04 12.68 2.78
C ASN A 212 6.50 13.85 1.96
N THR A 213 5.85 14.83 2.62
CA THR A 213 5.36 16.03 1.95
C THR A 213 6.51 16.82 1.33
N ASN A 214 7.61 17.03 2.05
CA ASN A 214 8.77 17.75 1.51
C ASN A 214 9.35 17.07 0.25
N VAL A 215 9.37 15.72 0.22
CA VAL A 215 9.81 14.97 -0.96
C VAL A 215 8.84 15.16 -2.14
N ILE A 216 7.55 15.07 -1.90
CA ILE A 216 6.53 15.29 -2.93
C ILE A 216 6.56 16.73 -3.46
N ASP A 217 6.63 17.73 -2.56
CA ASP A 217 6.72 19.15 -2.91
C ASP A 217 7.94 19.42 -3.81
N ALA A 218 9.10 18.84 -3.50
CA ALA A 218 10.28 18.99 -4.33
C ALA A 218 10.05 18.44 -5.74
N LEU A 219 9.49 17.24 -5.87
CA LEU A 219 9.18 16.63 -7.16
C LEU A 219 8.14 17.41 -7.96
N LEU A 220 7.11 17.95 -7.32
CA LEU A 220 6.08 18.76 -7.98
C LEU A 220 6.60 20.13 -8.41
N LYS A 221 7.49 20.77 -7.65
CA LYS A 221 8.13 22.04 -8.03
C LYS A 221 9.02 21.90 -9.26
N GLU A 222 9.78 20.83 -9.36
CA GLU A 222 10.56 20.52 -10.55
C GLU A 222 9.69 20.31 -11.80
N SER A 223 8.42 19.90 -11.66
CA SER A 223 7.49 19.77 -12.79
C SER A 223 6.97 21.10 -13.31
N LYS A 224 6.99 22.14 -12.48
CA LYS A 224 6.51 23.49 -12.84
C LYS A 224 7.62 24.41 -13.38
N SER A 225 8.89 23.99 -13.32
CA SER A 225 9.99 24.75 -13.93
C SER A 225 10.00 24.52 -15.44
N PRO A 226 9.83 25.55 -16.29
CA PRO A 226 9.94 25.39 -17.72
C PRO A 226 11.37 24.91 -18.04
N GLU A 227 11.46 23.98 -19.02
CA GLU A 227 12.71 23.48 -19.56
C GLU A 227 13.72 24.62 -19.74
N ARG A 228 14.85 24.55 -19.02
CA ARG A 228 16.00 25.35 -19.37
C ARG A 228 16.37 24.95 -20.79
N LYS A 229 15.92 25.76 -21.76
CA LYS A 229 16.40 25.67 -23.14
C LYS A 229 17.91 25.67 -23.07
N GLU A 230 18.50 24.52 -23.43
CA GLU A 230 19.92 24.44 -23.74
C GLU A 230 20.24 25.52 -24.77
N ARG A 231 21.14 26.41 -24.38
CA ARG A 231 21.81 27.33 -25.29
C ARG A 231 23.19 26.75 -25.60
#